data_7d08986a7f6d8300cf50f0abf48b331b
#
_entry.id   7d08986a7f6d8300cf50f0abf48b331b
#
_cell.length_a   1.000
_cell.length_b   1.000
_cell.length_c   1.000
_cell.angle_alpha   90.00
_cell.angle_beta   90.00
_cell.angle_gamma   90.00
#
_symmetry.space_group_name_H-M   'P 1'
#
loop_
_entity.id
_entity.type
_entity.pdbx_description
1 polymer ?
#
loop_
_entity_poly.entity_id
_entity_poly.type
_entity_poly.pdbx_seq_one_letter_code
_entity_poly.pdbx_strand_id
1 'polypeptide(L)'
;MSGWGSIFEAAWYMRGFEQFLMDLILNPEMAHTILKKVTEFQIEHTRMILQAGKGKIDLIFCGDDIGMQQGLLISLDTFLEFIKPHHVALNKVIHEYGSTVIFHTDGSIMKAVPDLMDMGIDILQALQFDAVGMDAGMLKETYGKTLCFEGGVSVQHTLPFGTVEDVITETTHLVHTLGKDGGYILGPSHAIQAGTPAENVLAMFDTALELEP
;
A
#
# COMPACT_ATOMS: atom_id res chain seq x y z
N MET A 1 13.49 -9.23 1.57
CA MET A 1 12.52 -8.15 1.80
C MET A 1 13.25 -7.12 2.64
N SER A 2 13.57 -5.96 2.06
CA SER A 2 14.13 -4.85 2.83
C SER A 2 13.06 -4.42 3.83
N GLY A 3 13.45 -4.09 5.04
CA GLY A 3 12.52 -3.68 6.08
C GLY A 3 11.55 -2.61 5.56
N TRP A 4 10.34 -2.64 6.09
CA TRP A 4 9.29 -1.70 5.78
C TRP A 4 9.82 -0.27 5.72
N GLY A 5 9.66 0.40 4.59
CA GLY A 5 9.93 1.83 4.47
C GLY A 5 8.85 2.66 5.17
N SER A 6 8.33 2.20 6.33
CA SER A 6 7.33 2.91 7.09
C SER A 6 7.95 4.05 7.88
N ILE A 7 7.27 5.16 7.92
CA ILE A 7 7.68 6.39 8.62
C ILE A 7 6.69 6.70 9.73
N PHE A 8 5.41 6.74 9.41
CA PHE A 8 4.34 7.02 10.35
C PHE A 8 4.15 5.88 11.35
N GLU A 9 4.08 4.64 10.86
CA GLU A 9 3.99 3.46 11.73
C GLU A 9 5.21 3.32 12.65
N ALA A 10 6.42 3.51 12.12
CA ALA A 10 7.62 3.48 12.93
C ALA A 10 7.59 4.53 14.05
N ALA A 11 7.03 5.70 13.79
CA ALA A 11 6.88 6.75 14.79
C ALA A 11 5.91 6.34 15.90
N TRP A 12 4.75 5.77 15.56
CA TRP A 12 3.80 5.34 16.59
C TRP A 12 4.24 4.06 17.31
N TYR A 13 4.99 3.15 16.68
CA TYR A 13 5.58 2.00 17.38
C TYR A 13 6.56 2.45 18.47
N MET A 14 7.32 3.52 18.24
CA MET A 14 8.24 4.06 19.23
C MET A 14 7.55 4.87 20.34
N ARG A 15 6.50 5.63 19.98
CA ARG A 15 5.86 6.59 20.89
C ARG A 15 4.61 6.04 21.58
N GLY A 16 4.02 4.97 21.04
CA GLY A 16 2.68 4.46 21.34
C GLY A 16 1.65 5.07 20.39
N PHE A 17 0.76 4.23 19.88
CA PHE A 17 -0.20 4.59 18.83
C PHE A 17 -1.06 5.80 19.21
N GLU A 18 -1.81 5.69 20.31
CA GLU A 18 -2.69 6.76 20.79
C GLU A 18 -1.90 8.04 21.11
N GLN A 19 -0.76 7.90 21.80
CA GLN A 19 0.04 9.04 22.17
C GLN A 19 0.62 9.78 20.98
N PHE A 20 1.06 9.05 19.95
CA PHE A 20 1.60 9.70 18.76
C PHE A 20 0.52 10.44 17.95
N LEU A 21 -0.68 9.87 17.83
CA LEU A 21 -1.81 10.55 17.21
C LEU A 21 -2.19 11.84 17.97
N MET A 22 -2.13 11.81 19.30
CA MET A 22 -2.34 13.02 20.10
C MET A 22 -1.20 14.03 19.90
N ASP A 23 0.04 13.58 19.79
CA ASP A 23 1.21 14.46 19.60
C ASP A 23 1.16 15.21 18.26
N LEU A 24 0.55 14.67 17.21
CA LEU A 24 0.32 15.39 15.95
C LEU A 24 -0.45 16.72 16.16
N ILE A 25 -1.29 16.78 17.18
CA ILE A 25 -2.13 17.94 17.49
C ILE A 25 -1.58 18.74 18.68
N LEU A 26 -1.18 18.05 19.76
CA LEU A 26 -0.82 18.69 21.04
C LEU A 26 0.68 19.02 21.13
N ASN A 27 1.54 18.29 20.40
CA ASN A 27 2.99 18.43 20.44
C ASN A 27 3.60 18.33 19.03
N PRO A 28 3.17 19.17 18.06
CA PRO A 28 3.55 19.04 16.66
C PRO A 28 5.07 19.10 16.43
N GLU A 29 5.81 19.91 17.20
CA GLU A 29 7.27 19.98 17.10
C GLU A 29 7.95 18.64 17.44
N MET A 30 7.42 17.92 18.44
CA MET A 30 7.91 16.59 18.78
C MET A 30 7.58 15.59 17.67
N ALA A 31 6.35 15.60 17.15
CA ALA A 31 5.93 14.74 16.07
C ALA A 31 6.81 14.95 14.83
N HIS A 32 7.03 16.19 14.39
CA HIS A 32 7.94 16.51 13.30
C HIS A 32 9.37 16.02 13.55
N THR A 33 9.86 16.16 14.79
CA THR A 33 11.21 15.70 15.15
C THR A 33 11.34 14.18 15.02
N ILE A 34 10.36 13.43 15.51
CA ILE A 34 10.34 11.96 15.42
C ILE A 34 10.27 11.53 13.95
N LEU A 35 9.30 12.05 13.19
CA LEU A 35 9.12 11.72 11.78
C LEU A 35 10.38 12.04 10.95
N LYS A 36 10.99 13.20 11.19
CA LYS A 36 12.25 13.57 10.54
C LYS A 36 13.37 12.56 10.82
N LYS A 37 13.53 12.12 12.08
CA LYS A 37 14.58 11.16 12.45
C LYS A 37 14.33 9.78 11.84
N VAL A 38 13.08 9.33 11.83
CA VAL A 38 12.71 8.09 11.14
C VAL A 38 13.00 8.20 9.65
N THR A 39 12.64 9.32 9.03
CA THR A 39 12.88 9.55 7.59
C THR A 39 14.37 9.55 7.26
N GLU A 40 15.20 10.25 8.04
CA GLU A 40 16.65 10.27 7.87
C GLU A 40 17.21 8.83 7.89
N PHE A 41 16.76 8.00 8.82
CA PHE A 41 17.14 6.60 8.93
C PHE A 41 16.67 5.79 7.72
N GLN A 42 15.39 5.91 7.33
CA GLN A 42 14.82 5.16 6.21
C GLN A 42 15.50 5.50 4.88
N ILE A 43 15.81 6.77 4.66
CA ILE A 43 16.53 7.22 3.46
C ILE A 43 17.92 6.59 3.39
N GLU A 44 18.69 6.65 4.48
CA GLU A 44 20.05 6.10 4.51
C GLU A 44 20.04 4.58 4.35
N HIS A 45 19.13 3.90 5.06
CA HIS A 45 18.94 2.46 4.95
C HIS A 45 18.59 2.04 3.51
N THR A 46 17.64 2.74 2.87
CA THR A 46 17.24 2.49 1.49
C THR A 46 18.41 2.71 0.52
N ARG A 47 19.19 3.77 0.71
CA ARG A 47 20.41 4.00 -0.08
C ARG A 47 21.42 2.85 0.01
N MET A 48 21.67 2.37 1.22
CA MET A 48 22.58 1.24 1.42
C MET A 48 22.11 -0.03 0.68
N ILE A 49 20.81 -0.31 0.73
CA ILE A 49 20.20 -1.45 0.02
C ILE A 49 20.37 -1.29 -1.49
N LEU A 50 19.99 -0.13 -2.03
CA LEU A 50 20.05 0.14 -3.47
C LEU A 50 21.49 0.13 -3.99
N GLN A 51 22.44 0.68 -3.23
CA GLN A 51 23.86 0.61 -3.56
C GLN A 51 24.39 -0.83 -3.56
N ALA A 52 24.02 -1.62 -2.54
CA ALA A 52 24.39 -3.04 -2.47
C ALA A 52 23.76 -3.85 -3.62
N GLY A 53 22.56 -3.50 -4.04
CA GLY A 53 21.83 -4.12 -5.15
C GLY A 53 22.42 -3.85 -6.53
N LYS A 54 23.25 -2.80 -6.69
CA LYS A 54 23.95 -2.47 -7.94
C LYS A 54 23.06 -2.45 -9.17
N GLY A 55 21.88 -1.80 -9.06
CA GLY A 55 20.89 -1.71 -10.14
C GLY A 55 20.13 -3.00 -10.44
N LYS A 56 20.11 -3.97 -9.52
CA LYS A 56 19.36 -5.23 -9.65
C LYS A 56 18.06 -5.25 -8.80
N ILE A 57 17.74 -4.13 -8.19
CA ILE A 57 16.50 -3.99 -7.39
C ILE A 57 15.54 -3.16 -8.21
N ASP A 58 14.51 -3.80 -8.73
CA ASP A 58 13.50 -3.16 -9.56
C ASP A 58 12.43 -2.45 -8.72
N LEU A 59 12.08 -3.03 -7.56
CA LEU A 59 10.99 -2.56 -6.69
C LEU A 59 11.47 -2.35 -5.25
N ILE A 60 11.06 -1.24 -4.64
CA ILE A 60 11.16 -1.00 -3.20
C ILE A 60 9.77 -0.94 -2.60
N PHE A 61 9.53 -1.77 -1.60
CA PHE A 61 8.29 -1.80 -0.85
C PHE A 61 8.35 -0.79 0.29
N CYS A 62 7.47 0.19 0.26
CA CYS A 62 7.24 1.17 1.31
C CYS A 62 5.79 1.08 1.77
N GLY A 63 5.46 1.67 2.90
CA GLY A 63 4.06 1.75 3.31
C GLY A 63 3.88 2.41 4.67
N ASP A 64 2.71 2.94 4.86
CA ASP A 64 2.16 3.39 6.14
C ASP A 64 0.65 3.30 6.06
N ASP A 65 0.01 2.70 7.06
CA ASP A 65 -1.44 2.62 7.12
C ASP A 65 -2.04 3.98 7.48
N ILE A 66 -2.64 4.62 6.48
CA ILE A 66 -3.33 5.90 6.63
C ILE A 66 -4.85 5.76 6.56
N GLY A 67 -5.36 4.58 6.22
CA GLY A 67 -6.78 4.27 6.12
C GLY A 67 -7.27 3.37 7.23
N MET A 68 -8.59 3.39 7.43
CA MET A 68 -9.37 2.48 8.26
C MET A 68 -10.57 1.98 7.47
N GLN A 69 -11.40 1.10 8.03
CA GLN A 69 -12.58 0.57 7.32
C GLN A 69 -13.55 1.65 6.84
N GLN A 70 -13.69 2.77 7.56
CA GLN A 70 -14.70 3.80 7.30
C GLN A 70 -14.14 5.10 6.70
N GLY A 71 -12.82 5.25 6.59
CA GLY A 71 -12.17 6.48 6.13
C GLY A 71 -10.69 6.53 6.52
N LEU A 72 -10.10 7.71 6.45
CA LEU A 72 -8.72 7.91 6.87
C LEU A 72 -8.56 7.84 8.39
N LEU A 73 -7.43 7.34 8.85
CA LEU A 73 -7.03 7.28 10.26
C LEU A 73 -6.79 8.68 10.85
N ILE A 74 -6.23 9.56 10.04
CA ILE A 74 -6.00 10.98 10.34
C ILE A 74 -6.65 11.84 9.26
N SER A 75 -6.85 13.13 9.53
CA SER A 75 -7.39 14.02 8.50
C SER A 75 -6.43 14.11 7.30
N LEU A 76 -6.97 14.41 6.12
CA LEU A 76 -6.13 14.61 4.93
C LEU A 76 -5.12 15.73 5.16
N ASP A 77 -5.54 16.83 5.81
CA ASP A 77 -4.63 17.94 6.14
C ASP A 77 -3.47 17.49 7.04
N THR A 78 -3.75 16.66 8.04
CA THR A 78 -2.70 16.09 8.91
C THR A 78 -1.77 15.17 8.13
N PHE A 79 -2.29 14.35 7.21
CA PHE A 79 -1.48 13.54 6.31
C PHE A 79 -0.57 14.41 5.43
N LEU A 80 -1.10 15.47 4.85
CA LEU A 80 -0.37 16.39 3.98
C LEU A 80 0.74 17.13 4.73
N GLU A 81 0.50 17.51 5.98
CA GLU A 81 1.47 18.23 6.80
C GLU A 81 2.56 17.31 7.35
N PHE A 82 2.17 16.19 7.96
CA PHE A 82 3.09 15.39 8.78
C PHE A 82 3.67 14.18 8.04
N ILE A 83 2.96 13.57 7.08
CA ILE A 83 3.36 12.27 6.53
C ILE A 83 3.85 12.39 5.09
N LYS A 84 3.08 13.01 4.21
CA LYS A 84 3.39 13.13 2.77
C LYS A 84 4.81 13.65 2.51
N PRO A 85 5.33 14.74 3.15
CA PRO A 85 6.64 15.28 2.83
C PRO A 85 7.79 14.29 3.07
N HIS A 86 7.63 13.40 4.03
CA HIS A 86 8.61 12.39 4.39
C HIS A 86 8.70 11.28 3.34
N HIS A 87 7.54 10.80 2.86
CA HIS A 87 7.51 9.83 1.77
C HIS A 87 7.95 10.43 0.44
N VAL A 88 7.64 11.69 0.15
CA VAL A 88 8.19 12.40 -1.03
C VAL A 88 9.73 12.33 -1.02
N ALA A 89 10.35 12.59 0.14
CA ALA A 89 11.81 12.55 0.27
C ALA A 89 12.37 11.13 0.09
N LEU A 90 11.70 10.10 0.64
CA LEU A 90 12.11 8.70 0.50
C LEU A 90 11.93 8.20 -0.94
N ASN A 91 10.77 8.43 -1.53
CA ASN A 91 10.42 7.96 -2.87
C ASN A 91 11.34 8.59 -3.93
N LYS A 92 11.70 9.87 -3.75
CA LYS A 92 12.69 10.53 -4.60
C LYS A 92 14.02 9.77 -4.62
N VAL A 93 14.50 9.33 -3.46
CA VAL A 93 15.75 8.55 -3.37
C VAL A 93 15.62 7.22 -4.10
N ILE A 94 14.49 6.53 -3.99
CA ILE A 94 14.24 5.27 -4.70
C ILE A 94 14.32 5.48 -6.20
N HIS A 95 13.66 6.51 -6.71
CA HIS A 95 13.67 6.86 -8.14
C HIS A 95 15.05 7.31 -8.64
N GLU A 96 15.89 7.98 -7.82
CA GLU A 96 17.27 8.34 -8.18
C GLU A 96 18.13 7.11 -8.50
N TYR A 97 17.80 5.93 -7.98
CA TYR A 97 18.45 4.65 -8.29
C TYR A 97 17.77 3.86 -9.40
N GLY A 98 16.70 4.38 -10.00
CA GLY A 98 15.95 3.72 -11.08
C GLY A 98 15.02 2.61 -10.61
N SER A 99 14.73 2.53 -9.32
CA SER A 99 13.78 1.56 -8.76
C SER A 99 12.37 2.15 -8.69
N THR A 100 11.37 1.29 -8.74
CA THR A 100 9.93 1.61 -8.68
C THR A 100 9.44 1.54 -7.22
N VAL A 101 8.55 2.43 -6.84
CA VAL A 101 7.95 2.48 -5.50
C VAL A 101 6.62 1.72 -5.49
N ILE A 102 6.54 0.65 -4.73
CA ILE A 102 5.28 0.03 -4.34
C ILE A 102 4.92 0.51 -2.93
N PHE A 103 3.74 1.09 -2.78
CA PHE A 103 3.30 1.69 -1.52
C PHE A 103 2.09 0.97 -0.95
N HIS A 104 2.28 0.44 0.25
CA HIS A 104 1.24 -0.24 1.02
C HIS A 104 0.48 0.74 1.89
N THR A 105 -0.83 0.64 1.86
CA THR A 105 -1.73 1.24 2.84
C THR A 105 -3.08 0.53 2.81
N ASP A 106 -3.56 0.13 3.95
CA ASP A 106 -4.86 -0.50 4.08
C ASP A 106 -6.01 0.52 4.17
N GLY A 107 -7.22 0.01 4.01
CA GLY A 107 -8.46 0.70 4.35
C GLY A 107 -9.03 1.60 3.25
N SER A 108 -9.92 2.47 3.68
CA SER A 108 -10.66 3.43 2.84
C SER A 108 -9.80 4.64 2.53
N ILE A 109 -9.03 4.57 1.43
CA ILE A 109 -8.02 5.58 1.07
C ILE A 109 -8.33 6.32 -0.23
N MET A 110 -9.50 6.09 -0.84
CA MET A 110 -9.85 6.68 -2.14
C MET A 110 -9.62 8.19 -2.21
N LYS A 111 -9.92 8.91 -1.11
CA LYS A 111 -9.73 10.38 -1.04
C LYS A 111 -8.26 10.81 -1.03
N ALA A 112 -7.36 9.93 -0.62
CA ALA A 112 -5.93 10.23 -0.53
C ALA A 112 -5.16 9.78 -1.79
N VAL A 113 -5.75 9.01 -2.70
CA VAL A 113 -5.06 8.49 -3.89
C VAL A 113 -4.35 9.57 -4.70
N PRO A 114 -4.95 10.75 -5.00
CA PRO A 114 -4.24 11.81 -5.70
C PRO A 114 -2.98 12.27 -4.97
N ASP A 115 -3.03 12.38 -3.64
CA ASP A 115 -1.91 12.80 -2.82
C ASP A 115 -0.83 11.72 -2.68
N LEU A 116 -1.23 10.44 -2.67
CA LEU A 116 -0.30 9.32 -2.75
C LEU A 116 0.44 9.33 -4.09
N MET A 117 -0.24 9.59 -5.20
CA MET A 117 0.40 9.74 -6.52
C MET A 117 1.38 10.92 -6.54
N ASP A 118 0.98 12.08 -6.01
CA ASP A 118 1.86 13.26 -5.88
C ASP A 118 3.07 13.00 -4.97
N MET A 119 2.95 12.05 -4.05
CA MET A 119 4.04 11.57 -3.20
C MET A 119 5.09 10.75 -3.97
N GLY A 120 4.77 10.35 -5.21
CA GLY A 120 5.66 9.62 -6.10
C GLY A 120 5.60 8.10 -5.91
N ILE A 121 4.42 7.55 -5.66
CA ILE A 121 4.20 6.10 -5.75
C ILE A 121 3.97 5.69 -7.20
N ASP A 122 4.42 4.50 -7.57
CA ASP A 122 4.21 3.92 -8.90
C ASP A 122 3.15 2.81 -8.86
N ILE A 123 3.09 2.08 -7.75
CA ILE A 123 2.17 0.97 -7.54
C ILE A 123 1.47 1.16 -6.19
N LEU A 124 0.15 1.18 -6.18
CA LEU A 124 -0.67 1.19 -4.98
C LEU A 124 -1.01 -0.24 -4.56
N GLN A 125 -0.72 -0.58 -3.33
CA GLN A 125 -0.97 -1.84 -2.65
C GLN A 125 -1.58 -1.50 -1.27
N ALA A 126 -2.55 -2.15 -0.76
CA ALA A 126 -3.10 -3.49 -0.77
C ALA A 126 -4.44 -3.62 -1.53
N LEU A 127 -5.14 -2.53 -1.84
CA LEU A 127 -6.45 -2.49 -2.50
C LEU A 127 -7.52 -3.21 -1.68
N GLN A 128 -7.83 -2.70 -0.51
CA GLN A 128 -8.84 -3.29 0.37
C GLN A 128 -10.25 -2.86 -0.05
N PHE A 129 -10.87 -3.61 -0.97
CA PHE A 129 -12.22 -3.30 -1.48
C PHE A 129 -13.35 -3.56 -0.46
N ASP A 130 -13.06 -4.23 0.64
CA ASP A 130 -13.97 -4.37 1.78
C ASP A 130 -14.16 -3.04 2.55
N ALA A 131 -13.28 -2.06 2.35
CA ALA A 131 -13.35 -0.77 3.00
C ALA A 131 -14.31 0.20 2.27
N VAL A 132 -14.94 1.10 3.04
CA VAL A 132 -15.97 2.01 2.53
C VAL A 132 -15.43 2.90 1.40
N GLY A 133 -16.11 2.89 0.27
CA GLY A 133 -15.81 3.75 -0.88
C GLY A 133 -14.63 3.32 -1.73
N MET A 134 -14.04 2.16 -1.46
CA MET A 134 -13.05 1.55 -2.32
C MET A 134 -13.75 0.78 -3.45
N ASP A 135 -13.42 1.10 -4.70
CA ASP A 135 -14.01 0.49 -5.89
C ASP A 135 -12.94 0.27 -6.98
N ALA A 136 -12.82 -0.97 -7.45
CA ALA A 136 -11.80 -1.37 -8.41
C ALA A 136 -11.99 -0.69 -9.79
N GLY A 137 -13.24 -0.59 -10.25
CA GLY A 137 -13.56 0.05 -11.52
C GLY A 137 -13.24 1.54 -11.50
N MET A 138 -13.62 2.23 -10.42
CA MET A 138 -13.35 3.65 -10.25
C MET A 138 -11.85 3.94 -10.14
N LEU A 139 -11.09 3.12 -9.39
CA LEU A 139 -9.63 3.24 -9.32
C LEU A 139 -9.00 3.10 -10.69
N LYS A 140 -9.37 2.05 -11.44
CA LYS A 140 -8.81 1.80 -12.77
C LYS A 140 -9.18 2.89 -13.77
N GLU A 141 -10.43 3.29 -13.83
CA GLU A 141 -10.89 4.32 -14.76
C GLU A 141 -10.22 5.67 -14.49
N THR A 142 -10.08 6.03 -13.20
CA THR A 142 -9.57 7.35 -12.82
C THR A 142 -8.04 7.43 -12.88
N TYR A 143 -7.35 6.40 -12.39
CA TYR A 143 -5.90 6.49 -12.14
C TYR A 143 -5.07 5.48 -12.93
N GLY A 144 -5.67 4.45 -13.54
CA GLY A 144 -4.98 3.32 -14.16
C GLY A 144 -4.11 3.65 -15.38
N LYS A 145 -4.12 4.90 -15.86
CA LYS A 145 -3.20 5.36 -16.93
C LYS A 145 -1.81 5.72 -16.40
N THR A 146 -1.69 6.01 -15.11
CA THR A 146 -0.47 6.54 -14.48
C THR A 146 -0.10 5.84 -13.19
N LEU A 147 -1.02 5.06 -12.60
CA LEU A 147 -0.81 4.29 -11.38
C LEU A 147 -1.05 2.81 -11.66
N CYS A 148 -0.12 1.96 -11.23
CA CYS A 148 -0.32 0.52 -11.20
C CYS A 148 -0.96 0.09 -9.86
N PHE A 149 -1.51 -1.12 -9.85
CA PHE A 149 -2.25 -1.66 -8.71
C PHE A 149 -1.74 -3.04 -8.34
N GLU A 150 -1.73 -3.36 -7.06
CA GLU A 150 -1.35 -4.69 -6.57
C GLU A 150 -2.27 -5.11 -5.44
N GLY A 151 -2.72 -6.39 -5.45
CA GLY A 151 -3.56 -6.98 -4.42
C GLY A 151 -5.03 -7.09 -4.80
N GLY A 152 -5.93 -6.91 -3.84
CA GLY A 152 -7.36 -6.74 -4.05
C GLY A 152 -8.23 -7.93 -3.65
N VAL A 153 -7.77 -9.20 -3.75
CA VAL A 153 -8.58 -10.36 -3.35
C VAL A 153 -8.77 -10.36 -1.83
N SER A 154 -10.02 -10.35 -1.37
CA SER A 154 -10.35 -10.13 0.04
C SER A 154 -9.76 -11.19 0.97
N VAL A 155 -8.92 -10.72 1.92
CA VAL A 155 -8.45 -11.53 3.06
C VAL A 155 -9.38 -11.45 4.27
N GLN A 156 -10.42 -10.62 4.21
CA GLN A 156 -11.39 -10.47 5.29
C GLN A 156 -12.62 -11.36 5.09
N HIS A 157 -12.98 -11.65 3.84
CA HIS A 157 -14.20 -12.38 3.50
C HIS A 157 -13.95 -13.56 2.55
N THR A 158 -13.55 -13.29 1.33
CA THR A 158 -13.54 -14.30 0.26
C THR A 158 -12.50 -15.38 0.49
N LEU A 159 -11.25 -15.03 0.73
CA LEU A 159 -10.21 -16.04 0.94
C LEU A 159 -10.43 -16.88 2.19
N PRO A 160 -10.76 -16.31 3.38
CA PRO A 160 -10.91 -17.13 4.58
C PRO A 160 -12.26 -17.85 4.71
N PHE A 161 -13.34 -17.29 4.13
CA PHE A 161 -14.70 -17.77 4.43
C PHE A 161 -15.54 -18.05 3.18
N GLY A 162 -15.10 -17.67 2.00
CA GLY A 162 -15.76 -17.96 0.73
C GLY A 162 -15.55 -19.40 0.29
N THR A 163 -16.36 -19.81 -0.66
CA THR A 163 -16.16 -21.04 -1.42
C THR A 163 -15.09 -20.85 -2.50
N VAL A 164 -14.57 -21.94 -3.06
CA VAL A 164 -13.68 -21.87 -4.25
C VAL A 164 -14.32 -21.09 -5.39
N GLU A 165 -15.61 -21.22 -5.63
CA GLU A 165 -16.35 -20.51 -6.67
C GLU A 165 -16.41 -18.98 -6.39
N ASP A 166 -16.54 -18.57 -5.12
CA ASP A 166 -16.48 -17.16 -4.75
C ASP A 166 -15.10 -16.58 -5.04
N VAL A 167 -14.03 -17.33 -4.75
CA VAL A 167 -12.64 -16.92 -5.04
C VAL A 167 -12.42 -16.79 -6.56
N ILE A 168 -12.87 -17.75 -7.35
CA ILE A 168 -12.80 -17.71 -8.81
C ILE A 168 -13.53 -16.47 -9.35
N THR A 169 -14.72 -16.22 -8.83
CA THR A 169 -15.55 -15.07 -9.25
C THR A 169 -14.87 -13.74 -8.97
N GLU A 170 -14.39 -13.55 -7.74
CA GLU A 170 -13.71 -12.31 -7.35
C GLU A 170 -12.39 -12.11 -8.10
N THR A 171 -11.57 -13.16 -8.20
CA THR A 171 -10.32 -13.13 -8.95
C THR A 171 -10.54 -12.76 -10.41
N THR A 172 -11.51 -13.40 -11.06
CA THR A 172 -11.88 -13.10 -12.45
C THR A 172 -12.32 -11.65 -12.62
N HIS A 173 -13.17 -11.17 -11.70
CA HIS A 173 -13.63 -9.78 -11.72
C HIS A 173 -12.45 -8.79 -11.61
N LEU A 174 -11.53 -9.00 -10.66
CA LEU A 174 -10.38 -8.13 -10.44
C LEU A 174 -9.40 -8.14 -11.62
N VAL A 175 -9.10 -9.33 -12.19
CA VAL A 175 -8.23 -9.43 -13.37
C VAL A 175 -8.83 -8.69 -14.56
N HIS A 176 -10.11 -8.86 -14.84
CA HIS A 176 -10.76 -8.16 -15.97
C HIS A 176 -10.94 -6.66 -15.72
N THR A 177 -11.08 -6.23 -14.46
CA THR A 177 -11.27 -4.81 -14.12
C THR A 177 -9.95 -4.07 -14.06
N LEU A 178 -9.04 -4.51 -13.18
CA LEU A 178 -7.77 -3.85 -12.93
C LEU A 178 -6.69 -4.21 -13.95
N GLY A 179 -6.75 -5.44 -14.51
CA GLY A 179 -5.81 -5.94 -15.51
C GLY A 179 -6.02 -5.38 -16.92
N LYS A 180 -7.19 -4.79 -17.18
CA LYS A 180 -7.49 -4.18 -18.49
C LYS A 180 -6.40 -3.18 -18.88
N ASP A 181 -5.82 -3.34 -20.06
CA ASP A 181 -4.72 -2.53 -20.59
C ASP A 181 -3.41 -2.59 -19.74
N GLY A 182 -3.25 -3.61 -18.88
CA GLY A 182 -2.08 -3.81 -18.02
C GLY A 182 -2.10 -3.00 -16.72
N GLY A 183 -0.96 -2.99 -16.01
CA GLY A 183 -0.78 -2.20 -14.78
C GLY A 183 -1.42 -2.82 -13.52
N TYR A 184 -1.63 -4.14 -13.49
CA TYR A 184 -2.15 -4.86 -12.34
C TYR A 184 -1.31 -6.08 -11.99
N ILE A 185 -1.04 -6.25 -10.72
CA ILE A 185 -0.40 -7.43 -10.12
C ILE A 185 -1.44 -8.07 -9.20
N LEU A 186 -1.93 -9.27 -9.58
CA LEU A 186 -2.88 -9.97 -8.74
C LEU A 186 -2.26 -10.41 -7.42
N GLY A 187 -2.99 -10.23 -6.35
CA GLY A 187 -2.64 -10.69 -5.01
C GLY A 187 -3.79 -10.55 -4.03
N PRO A 188 -3.63 -11.09 -2.83
CA PRO A 188 -4.57 -10.82 -1.75
C PRO A 188 -4.47 -9.37 -1.27
N SER A 189 -5.55 -8.83 -0.72
CA SER A 189 -5.59 -7.45 -0.21
C SER A 189 -4.67 -7.20 1.00
N HIS A 190 -4.15 -8.25 1.61
CA HIS A 190 -3.13 -8.22 2.67
C HIS A 190 -2.47 -9.61 2.79
N ALA A 191 -1.56 -9.80 3.73
CA ALA A 191 -1.00 -11.11 4.04
C ALA A 191 -2.10 -12.13 4.35
N ILE A 192 -2.05 -13.29 3.69
CA ILE A 192 -3.01 -14.39 3.91
C ILE A 192 -2.92 -14.86 5.37
N GLN A 193 -4.05 -14.83 6.04
CA GLN A 193 -4.13 -15.14 7.46
C GLN A 193 -4.17 -16.65 7.74
N ALA A 194 -3.71 -17.04 8.93
CA ALA A 194 -3.83 -18.40 9.40
C ALA A 194 -5.31 -18.84 9.43
N GLY A 195 -5.58 -20.05 8.96
CA GLY A 195 -6.94 -20.59 8.88
C GLY A 195 -7.62 -20.38 7.52
N THR A 196 -7.02 -19.61 6.60
CA THR A 196 -7.49 -19.55 5.21
C THR A 196 -7.36 -20.94 4.56
N PRO A 197 -8.43 -21.50 3.94
CA PRO A 197 -8.38 -22.78 3.26
C PRO A 197 -7.35 -22.78 2.12
N ALA A 198 -6.50 -23.82 2.07
CA ALA A 198 -5.47 -23.91 1.03
C ALA A 198 -6.06 -23.96 -0.38
N GLU A 199 -7.22 -24.62 -0.53
CA GLU A 199 -7.97 -24.68 -1.79
C GLU A 199 -8.38 -23.29 -2.31
N ASN A 200 -8.72 -22.36 -1.43
CA ASN A 200 -9.04 -20.97 -1.81
C ASN A 200 -7.81 -20.22 -2.30
N VAL A 201 -6.68 -20.44 -1.64
CA VAL A 201 -5.41 -19.83 -2.09
C VAL A 201 -5.00 -20.37 -3.46
N LEU A 202 -5.09 -21.69 -3.66
CA LEU A 202 -4.79 -22.31 -4.94
C LEU A 202 -5.74 -21.82 -6.03
N ALA A 203 -7.05 -21.75 -5.75
CA ALA A 203 -8.05 -21.27 -6.71
C ALA A 203 -7.76 -19.85 -7.18
N MET A 204 -7.29 -18.95 -6.32
CA MET A 204 -6.90 -17.60 -6.69
C MET A 204 -5.77 -17.61 -7.75
N PHE A 205 -4.70 -18.38 -7.52
CA PHE A 205 -3.58 -18.44 -8.45
C PHE A 205 -3.90 -19.22 -9.73
N ASP A 206 -4.59 -20.36 -9.62
CA ASP A 206 -4.96 -21.19 -10.78
C ASP A 206 -5.88 -20.38 -11.73
N THR A 207 -6.89 -19.70 -11.17
CA THR A 207 -7.77 -18.83 -11.94
C THR A 207 -6.98 -17.74 -12.68
N ALA A 208 -6.01 -17.10 -12.00
CA ALA A 208 -5.20 -16.05 -12.63
C ALA A 208 -4.34 -16.57 -13.79
N LEU A 209 -3.84 -17.80 -13.69
CA LEU A 209 -3.01 -18.42 -14.73
C LEU A 209 -3.85 -18.81 -15.98
N GLU A 210 -5.14 -19.04 -15.80
CA GLU A 210 -6.06 -19.43 -16.88
C GLU A 210 -6.68 -18.23 -17.62
N LEU A 211 -6.63 -17.04 -16.99
CA LEU A 211 -7.20 -15.81 -17.55
C LEU A 211 -6.17 -15.08 -18.42
N GLU A 212 -6.61 -14.69 -19.59
CA GLU A 212 -5.92 -13.65 -20.37
C GLU A 212 -6.42 -12.28 -19.89
N PRO A 213 -5.52 -11.32 -19.60
CA PRO A 213 -5.88 -9.98 -19.13
C PRO A 213 -6.58 -9.11 -20.18
#